data_1ab4d14968cb9157527148757fd279ba
#
_entry.id   1ab4d14968cb9157527148757fd279ba
#
_cell.length_a   1.000
_cell.length_b   1.000
_cell.length_c   1.000
_cell.angle_alpha   90.00
_cell.angle_beta   90.00
_cell.angle_gamma   90.00
#
_symmetry.space_group_name_H-M   'P 1'
#
loop_
_entity.id
_entity.type
_entity.pdbx_description
1 polymer ?
#
loop_
_entity_poly.entity_id
_entity_poly.type
_entity_poly.pdbx_seq_one_letter_code
_entity_poly.pdbx_strand_id
1 'polypeptide(L)'
;MPESWRPLAACPLVILVGVTGVGKSTVLAHLAELGLDYTLLPDRRVLTDRLIISAMQAQEGGPIQQVTDRGLRFDYTRRYREQYPGGMAHALAQVSASPVLAGRLLLFDGLRGANEVQHAAQALPQARFVMLEAPDAVRVQRLLGRRDAFDTIRVMPAVALDATGPQSLADLGLPEAAGLLPDEEAARLIGWVRQGAINADDLRAKLRIVLEERRSYDPASTRAALEQAAPSRALFLDTVALSPSEVSTAIAGWLQA
;
A
#
# COMPACT_ATOMS: atom_id res chain seq x y z
N MET A 1 27.03 9.03 -12.09
CA MET A 1 26.00 8.34 -12.89
C MET A 1 26.37 8.46 -14.36
N PRO A 2 26.06 7.48 -15.23
CA PRO A 2 26.24 7.65 -16.67
C PRO A 2 25.43 8.88 -17.14
N GLU A 3 26.00 9.72 -18.00
CA GLU A 3 25.38 10.97 -18.46
C GLU A 3 23.99 10.80 -19.12
N SER A 4 23.64 9.59 -19.51
CA SER A 4 22.37 9.25 -20.17
C SER A 4 21.21 8.87 -19.21
N TRP A 5 21.47 8.72 -17.90
CA TRP A 5 20.43 8.39 -16.94
C TRP A 5 19.66 9.64 -16.52
N ARG A 6 18.32 9.53 -16.45
CA ARG A 6 17.45 10.66 -16.14
C ARG A 6 16.87 10.50 -14.74
N PRO A 7 16.89 11.52 -13.86
CA PRO A 7 16.21 11.48 -12.58
C PRO A 7 14.73 11.10 -12.75
N LEU A 8 14.20 10.27 -11.85
CA LEU A 8 12.80 9.86 -11.90
C LEU A 8 11.85 11.07 -11.86
N ALA A 9 12.25 12.14 -11.20
CA ALA A 9 11.55 13.42 -11.17
C ALA A 9 11.30 14.06 -12.54
N ALA A 10 12.09 13.69 -13.56
CA ALA A 10 11.97 14.18 -14.94
C ALA A 10 11.31 13.16 -15.88
N CYS A 11 10.84 12.02 -15.37
CA CYS A 11 10.19 10.97 -16.15
C CYS A 11 8.66 11.06 -16.04
N PRO A 12 7.89 10.66 -17.07
CA PRO A 12 6.45 10.45 -16.96
C PRO A 12 6.19 9.35 -15.91
N LEU A 13 5.53 9.70 -14.82
CA LEU A 13 5.33 8.79 -13.68
C LEU A 13 3.88 8.84 -13.20
N VAL A 14 3.26 7.68 -13.06
CA VAL A 14 1.98 7.49 -12.36
C VAL A 14 2.23 6.79 -11.05
N ILE A 15 1.67 7.30 -9.98
CA ILE A 15 1.79 6.72 -8.65
C ILE A 15 0.41 6.30 -8.16
N LEU A 16 0.21 4.99 -7.97
CA LEU A 16 -0.96 4.49 -7.27
C LEU A 16 -0.79 4.68 -5.77
N VAL A 17 -1.73 5.38 -5.19
CA VAL A 17 -1.79 5.68 -3.76
C VAL A 17 -2.91 4.90 -3.12
N GLY A 18 -2.65 4.33 -1.95
CA GLY A 18 -3.66 3.62 -1.17
C GLY A 18 -3.07 2.47 -0.37
N VAL A 19 -3.77 2.13 0.69
CA VAL A 19 -3.41 1.05 1.62
C VAL A 19 -3.70 -0.35 1.05
N THR A 20 -3.34 -1.40 1.76
CA THR A 20 -3.56 -2.78 1.32
C THR A 20 -5.07 -3.09 1.22
N GLY A 21 -5.49 -3.81 0.19
CA GLY A 21 -6.89 -4.21 0.00
C GLY A 21 -7.77 -3.22 -0.77
N VAL A 22 -7.27 -2.03 -1.15
CA VAL A 22 -8.05 -1.06 -1.96
C VAL A 22 -8.20 -1.43 -3.44
N GLY A 23 -7.55 -2.50 -3.93
CA GLY A 23 -7.74 -2.99 -5.31
C GLY A 23 -6.61 -2.65 -6.29
N LYS A 24 -5.47 -2.08 -5.88
CA LYS A 24 -4.38 -1.65 -6.77
C LYS A 24 -3.90 -2.73 -7.75
N SER A 25 -3.63 -3.94 -7.29
CA SER A 25 -3.18 -5.05 -8.16
C SER A 25 -4.23 -5.47 -9.19
N THR A 26 -5.51 -5.41 -8.85
CA THR A 26 -6.60 -5.68 -9.78
C THR A 26 -6.68 -4.60 -10.85
N VAL A 27 -6.55 -3.33 -10.45
CA VAL A 27 -6.50 -2.19 -11.38
C VAL A 27 -5.31 -2.30 -12.34
N LEU A 28 -4.13 -2.67 -11.84
CA LEU A 28 -2.95 -2.89 -12.69
C LEU A 28 -3.19 -3.97 -13.76
N ALA A 29 -3.81 -5.09 -13.39
CA ALA A 29 -4.16 -6.14 -14.34
C ALA A 29 -5.08 -5.62 -15.45
N HIS A 30 -6.14 -4.88 -15.09
CA HIS A 30 -7.08 -4.32 -16.08
C HIS A 30 -6.47 -3.21 -16.94
N LEU A 31 -5.56 -2.39 -16.39
CA LEU A 31 -4.82 -1.40 -17.21
C LEU A 31 -3.97 -2.08 -18.29
N ALA A 32 -3.35 -3.21 -17.96
CA ALA A 32 -2.61 -4.01 -18.94
C ALA A 32 -3.54 -4.63 -20.00
N GLU A 33 -4.72 -5.13 -19.59
CA GLU A 33 -5.76 -5.65 -20.50
C GLU A 33 -6.30 -4.56 -21.44
N LEU A 34 -6.40 -3.31 -20.98
CA LEU A 34 -6.78 -2.16 -21.82
C LEU A 34 -5.67 -1.73 -22.79
N GLY A 35 -4.49 -2.37 -22.74
CA GLY A 35 -3.37 -2.06 -23.62
C GLY A 35 -2.63 -0.78 -23.28
N LEU A 36 -2.75 -0.25 -22.06
CA LEU A 36 -1.95 0.89 -21.62
C LEU A 36 -0.47 0.48 -21.57
N ASP A 37 0.36 1.12 -22.40
CA ASP A 37 1.82 0.85 -22.40
C ASP A 37 2.49 1.57 -21.24
N TYR A 38 2.83 0.83 -20.20
CA TYR A 38 3.57 1.32 -19.04
C TYR A 38 4.63 0.33 -18.57
N THR A 39 5.61 0.82 -17.83
CA THR A 39 6.58 -0.01 -17.12
C THR A 39 6.33 0.08 -15.62
N LEU A 40 5.98 -1.05 -15.02
CA LEU A 40 5.81 -1.14 -13.57
C LEU A 40 7.18 -1.09 -12.89
N LEU A 41 7.36 -0.14 -11.99
CA LEU A 41 8.56 -0.08 -11.13
C LEU A 41 8.51 -1.23 -10.12
N PRO A 42 9.68 -1.65 -9.58
CA PRO A 42 9.71 -2.64 -8.51
C PRO A 42 8.78 -2.25 -7.37
N ASP A 43 8.14 -3.25 -6.76
CA ASP A 43 7.21 -3.03 -5.68
C ASP A 43 7.85 -2.34 -4.46
N ARG A 44 7.00 -1.78 -3.60
CA ARG A 44 7.44 -1.07 -2.38
C ARG A 44 8.40 -1.90 -1.54
N ARG A 45 8.22 -3.22 -1.46
CA ARG A 45 9.04 -4.09 -0.64
C ARG A 45 10.45 -4.22 -1.19
N VAL A 46 10.56 -4.46 -2.49
CA VAL A 46 11.85 -4.51 -3.20
C VAL A 46 12.57 -3.17 -3.09
N LEU A 47 11.86 -2.06 -3.27
CA LEU A 47 12.46 -0.73 -3.12
C LEU A 47 12.83 -0.42 -1.66
N THR A 48 12.06 -0.89 -0.68
CA THR A 48 12.44 -0.78 0.73
C THR A 48 13.78 -1.47 0.99
N ASP A 49 13.97 -2.69 0.48
CA ASP A 49 15.22 -3.42 0.66
C ASP A 49 16.39 -2.72 -0.03
N ARG A 50 16.19 -2.33 -1.28
CA ARG A 50 17.28 -1.80 -2.11
C ARG A 50 17.65 -0.36 -1.83
N LEU A 51 16.72 0.47 -1.40
CA LEU A 51 16.93 1.90 -1.23
C LEU A 51 16.97 2.32 0.24
N ILE A 52 16.05 1.82 1.05
CA ILE A 52 15.90 2.27 2.44
C ILE A 52 16.82 1.47 3.36
N ILE A 53 16.66 0.14 3.38
CA ILE A 53 17.43 -0.72 4.28
C ILE A 53 18.92 -0.67 3.92
N SER A 54 19.26 -0.77 2.65
CA SER A 54 20.65 -0.66 2.19
C SER A 54 21.29 0.67 2.56
N ALA A 55 20.55 1.80 2.44
CA ALA A 55 21.06 3.11 2.84
C ALA A 55 21.31 3.18 4.35
N MET A 56 20.40 2.65 5.16
CA MET A 56 20.56 2.62 6.62
C MET A 56 21.74 1.75 7.06
N GLN A 57 21.93 0.57 6.46
CA GLN A 57 23.08 -0.30 6.71
C GLN A 57 24.39 0.38 6.30
N ALA A 58 24.41 1.05 5.16
CA ALA A 58 25.59 1.81 4.71
C ALA A 58 25.96 2.94 5.67
N GLN A 59 24.99 3.65 6.25
CA GLN A 59 25.21 4.68 7.27
C GLN A 59 25.80 4.09 8.57
N GLU A 60 25.45 2.85 8.90
CA GLU A 60 26.00 2.14 10.06
C GLU A 60 27.43 1.60 9.81
N GLY A 61 27.95 1.72 8.59
CA GLY A 61 29.28 1.22 8.23
C GLY A 61 29.38 -0.29 8.13
N GLY A 62 28.25 -0.99 8.18
CA GLY A 62 28.16 -2.45 8.04
C GLY A 62 28.03 -2.92 6.59
N PRO A 63 28.17 -4.22 6.35
CA PRO A 63 27.92 -4.80 5.03
C PRO A 63 26.42 -4.72 4.68
N ILE A 64 26.13 -4.43 3.42
CA ILE A 64 24.75 -4.47 2.93
C ILE A 64 24.32 -5.93 2.81
N GLN A 65 23.32 -6.32 3.60
CA GLN A 65 22.80 -7.68 3.68
C GLN A 65 21.29 -7.70 3.55
N GLN A 66 20.77 -8.81 3.02
CA GLN A 66 19.33 -9.02 3.01
C GLN A 66 18.80 -9.18 4.44
N VAL A 67 17.83 -8.37 4.82
CA VAL A 67 17.17 -8.43 6.12
C VAL A 67 15.85 -9.19 5.97
N THR A 68 15.78 -10.40 6.54
CA THR A 68 14.58 -11.26 6.54
C THR A 68 13.74 -11.08 7.81
N ASP A 69 14.37 -10.70 8.92
CA ASP A 69 13.67 -10.43 10.16
C ASP A 69 12.73 -9.23 10.04
N ARG A 70 11.46 -9.44 10.37
CA ARG A 70 10.41 -8.43 10.24
C ARG A 70 10.59 -7.26 11.20
N GLY A 71 11.03 -7.53 12.43
CA GLY A 71 11.24 -6.52 13.45
C GLY A 71 12.36 -5.57 13.05
N LEU A 72 13.48 -6.14 12.61
CA LEU A 72 14.63 -5.38 12.14
C LEU A 72 14.30 -4.54 10.89
N ARG A 73 13.52 -5.12 9.94
CA ARG A 73 13.02 -4.36 8.77
C ARG A 73 12.16 -3.17 9.19
N PHE A 74 11.30 -3.38 10.17
CA PHE A 74 10.45 -2.32 10.70
C PHE A 74 11.30 -1.23 11.37
N ASP A 75 12.32 -1.59 12.14
CA ASP A 75 13.23 -0.64 12.78
C ASP A 75 13.98 0.21 11.75
N TYR A 76 14.58 -0.40 10.73
CA TYR A 76 15.23 0.34 9.64
C TYR A 76 14.28 1.33 8.95
N THR A 77 13.08 0.90 8.61
CA THR A 77 12.10 1.77 7.94
C THR A 77 11.55 2.87 8.85
N ARG A 78 11.44 2.63 10.15
CA ARG A 78 11.07 3.63 11.15
C ARG A 78 12.17 4.70 11.26
N ARG A 79 13.42 4.30 11.49
CA ARG A 79 14.57 5.19 11.60
C ARG A 79 14.79 6.01 10.32
N TYR A 80 14.62 5.39 9.16
CA TYR A 80 14.67 6.10 7.89
C TYR A 80 13.60 7.21 7.81
N ARG A 81 12.36 6.93 8.22
CA ARG A 81 11.27 7.93 8.24
C ARG A 81 11.49 9.05 9.27
N GLU A 82 12.11 8.74 10.39
CA GLU A 82 12.52 9.75 11.38
C GLU A 82 13.54 10.74 10.78
N GLN A 83 14.47 10.23 9.98
CA GLN A 83 15.48 11.05 9.29
C GLN A 83 14.90 11.72 8.02
N TYR A 84 14.06 11.02 7.29
CA TYR A 84 13.45 11.45 6.02
C TYR A 84 11.93 11.28 6.08
N PRO A 85 11.16 12.27 6.53
CA PRO A 85 9.70 12.15 6.71
C PRO A 85 8.94 11.77 5.43
N GLY A 86 9.50 12.07 4.25
CA GLY A 86 8.98 11.62 2.96
C GLY A 86 9.03 10.10 2.72
N GLY A 87 9.76 9.35 3.56
CA GLY A 87 9.78 7.88 3.53
C GLY A 87 10.09 7.30 2.15
N MET A 88 9.19 6.45 1.63
CA MET A 88 9.34 5.85 0.31
C MET A 88 9.39 6.89 -0.82
N ALA A 89 8.67 7.98 -0.71
CA ALA A 89 8.71 9.04 -1.73
C ALA A 89 10.07 9.74 -1.78
N HIS A 90 10.70 9.96 -0.61
CA HIS A 90 12.07 10.46 -0.55
C HIS A 90 13.06 9.49 -1.23
N ALA A 91 12.93 8.18 -0.95
CA ALA A 91 13.78 7.17 -1.58
C ALA A 91 13.58 7.12 -3.12
N LEU A 92 12.33 7.20 -3.59
CA LEU A 92 12.01 7.26 -5.02
C LEU A 92 12.62 8.47 -5.71
N ALA A 93 12.61 9.64 -5.07
CA ALA A 93 13.17 10.86 -5.63
C ALA A 93 14.69 10.78 -5.89
N GLN A 94 15.40 9.84 -5.24
CA GLN A 94 16.82 9.58 -5.46
C GLN A 94 17.09 8.62 -6.63
N VAL A 95 16.04 8.02 -7.23
CA VAL A 95 16.19 7.04 -8.31
C VAL A 95 16.34 7.74 -9.65
N SER A 96 17.14 7.14 -10.53
CA SER A 96 17.24 7.52 -11.94
C SER A 96 16.83 6.35 -12.83
N ALA A 97 16.12 6.67 -13.91
CA ALA A 97 15.73 5.73 -14.94
C ALA A 97 16.81 5.65 -16.03
N SER A 98 17.03 4.44 -16.58
CA SER A 98 17.88 4.25 -17.74
C SER A 98 17.27 4.95 -18.97
N PRO A 99 18.05 5.26 -20.02
CA PRO A 99 17.53 5.89 -21.24
C PRO A 99 16.34 5.15 -21.86
N VAL A 100 16.32 3.83 -21.78
CA VAL A 100 15.23 2.98 -22.30
C VAL A 100 13.94 3.21 -21.54
N LEU A 101 14.01 3.47 -20.25
CA LEU A 101 12.85 3.68 -19.39
C LEU A 101 12.43 5.14 -19.30
N ALA A 102 13.35 6.07 -19.46
CA ALA A 102 13.10 7.49 -19.22
C ALA A 102 12.07 8.14 -20.17
N GLY A 103 11.83 7.54 -21.34
CA GLY A 103 10.82 7.96 -22.32
C GLY A 103 9.48 7.22 -22.21
N ARG A 104 9.38 6.22 -21.33
CA ARG A 104 8.16 5.42 -21.14
C ARG A 104 7.34 5.94 -19.97
N LEU A 105 6.05 5.67 -19.99
CA LEU A 105 5.20 5.86 -18.81
C LEU A 105 5.63 4.88 -17.72
N LEU A 106 6.12 5.39 -16.61
CA LEU A 106 6.47 4.59 -15.44
C LEU A 106 5.30 4.56 -14.46
N LEU A 107 5.08 3.43 -13.81
CA LEU A 107 4.03 3.27 -12.82
C LEU A 107 4.61 2.72 -11.51
N PHE A 108 4.29 3.33 -10.39
CA PHE A 108 4.67 2.87 -9.07
C PHE A 108 3.44 2.59 -8.19
N ASP A 109 3.33 1.37 -7.66
CA ASP A 109 2.28 0.97 -6.71
C ASP A 109 2.83 0.90 -5.29
N GLY A 110 2.86 2.03 -4.58
CA GLY A 110 3.45 1.89 -3.25
C GLY A 110 3.42 3.10 -2.32
N LEU A 111 2.79 4.23 -2.64
CA LEU A 111 2.63 5.32 -1.66
C LEU A 111 1.35 5.13 -0.84
N ARG A 112 1.41 5.50 0.46
CA ARG A 112 0.32 5.19 1.39
C ARG A 112 -0.16 6.33 2.27
N GLY A 113 0.69 7.24 2.69
CA GLY A 113 0.37 8.24 3.72
C GLY A 113 0.57 9.68 3.28
N ALA A 114 0.00 10.62 4.03
CA ALA A 114 0.04 12.05 3.76
C ALA A 114 1.47 12.58 3.55
N ASN A 115 2.42 12.22 4.43
CA ASN A 115 3.80 12.66 4.32
C ASN A 115 4.48 12.18 3.03
N GLU A 116 4.20 10.92 2.63
CA GLU A 116 4.77 10.36 1.39
C GLU A 116 4.22 11.07 0.16
N VAL A 117 2.89 11.27 0.08
CA VAL A 117 2.29 11.91 -1.09
C VAL A 117 2.62 13.40 -1.20
N GLN A 118 2.71 14.09 -0.06
CA GLN A 118 3.13 15.49 -0.03
C GLN A 118 4.57 15.64 -0.51
N HIS A 119 5.48 14.80 -0.02
CA HIS A 119 6.87 14.80 -0.46
C HIS A 119 6.99 14.44 -1.96
N ALA A 120 6.25 13.41 -2.41
CA ALA A 120 6.25 13.03 -3.82
C ALA A 120 5.73 14.14 -4.73
N ALA A 121 4.68 14.85 -4.32
CA ALA A 121 4.11 15.95 -5.10
C ALA A 121 5.12 17.11 -5.32
N GLN A 122 6.01 17.32 -4.35
CA GLN A 122 7.07 18.32 -4.41
C GLN A 122 8.31 17.83 -5.16
N ALA A 123 8.79 16.61 -4.83
CA ALA A 123 10.04 16.08 -5.32
C ALA A 123 9.94 15.44 -6.73
N LEU A 124 8.72 15.06 -7.14
CA LEU A 124 8.42 14.40 -8.42
C LEU A 124 7.38 15.25 -9.21
N PRO A 125 7.76 16.40 -9.77
CA PRO A 125 6.82 17.35 -10.38
C PRO A 125 6.08 16.80 -11.59
N GLN A 126 6.63 15.79 -12.28
CA GLN A 126 5.99 15.11 -13.41
C GLN A 126 5.07 13.96 -12.97
N ALA A 127 5.05 13.61 -11.68
CA ALA A 127 4.21 12.52 -11.20
C ALA A 127 2.73 12.91 -11.18
N ARG A 128 1.89 12.00 -11.69
CA ARG A 128 0.42 12.01 -11.57
C ARG A 128 0.02 10.97 -10.53
N PHE A 129 -0.98 11.27 -9.70
CA PHE A 129 -1.36 10.45 -8.57
C PHE A 129 -2.75 9.88 -8.78
N VAL A 130 -2.93 8.58 -8.59
CA VAL A 130 -4.24 7.93 -8.57
C VAL A 130 -4.45 7.36 -7.18
N MET A 131 -5.33 7.96 -6.41
CA MET A 131 -5.69 7.47 -5.09
C MET A 131 -6.90 6.55 -5.19
N LEU A 132 -6.70 5.29 -4.76
CA LEU A 132 -7.75 4.29 -4.66
C LEU A 132 -8.23 4.19 -3.22
N GLU A 133 -9.54 4.24 -3.04
CA GLU A 133 -10.19 4.24 -1.74
C GLU A 133 -11.15 3.06 -1.60
N ALA A 134 -11.21 2.50 -0.39
CA ALA A 134 -12.21 1.52 0.02
C ALA A 134 -12.35 1.54 1.55
N PRO A 135 -13.56 1.33 2.09
CA PRO A 135 -13.78 1.15 3.53
C PRO A 135 -13.02 -0.05 4.09
N ASP A 136 -12.64 0.02 5.38
CA ASP A 136 -11.87 -1.04 6.03
C ASP A 136 -12.56 -2.40 6.00
N ALA A 137 -13.89 -2.45 6.12
CA ALA A 137 -14.66 -3.69 5.99
C ALA A 137 -14.46 -4.38 4.64
N VAL A 138 -14.51 -3.61 3.56
CA VAL A 138 -14.27 -4.13 2.19
C VAL A 138 -12.83 -4.57 2.01
N ARG A 139 -11.88 -3.85 2.58
CA ARG A 139 -10.46 -4.21 2.58
C ARG A 139 -10.22 -5.56 3.26
N VAL A 140 -10.79 -5.76 4.46
CA VAL A 140 -10.71 -7.05 5.19
C VAL A 140 -11.29 -8.19 4.35
N GLN A 141 -12.49 -8.00 3.75
CA GLN A 141 -13.12 -9.02 2.91
C GLN A 141 -12.25 -9.36 1.67
N ARG A 142 -11.69 -8.37 1.01
CA ARG A 142 -10.80 -8.57 -0.14
C ARG A 142 -9.52 -9.30 0.24
N LEU A 143 -8.98 -9.01 1.43
CA LEU A 143 -7.79 -9.69 1.95
C LEU A 143 -8.07 -11.15 2.30
N LEU A 144 -9.25 -11.47 2.83
CA LEU A 144 -9.68 -12.86 3.09
C LEU A 144 -9.78 -13.69 1.80
N GLY A 145 -10.14 -13.06 0.68
CA GLY A 145 -10.16 -13.71 -0.64
C GLY A 145 -8.79 -13.94 -1.28
N ARG A 146 -7.72 -13.34 -0.73
CA ARG A 146 -6.35 -13.48 -1.26
C ARG A 146 -5.62 -14.64 -0.58
N ARG A 147 -4.93 -15.46 -1.38
CA ARG A 147 -3.99 -16.50 -0.92
C ARG A 147 -2.55 -15.99 -1.00
N ASP A 148 -2.26 -14.76 -0.55
CA ASP A 148 -0.91 -14.22 -0.57
C ASP A 148 -0.14 -14.70 0.68
N ALA A 149 1.03 -15.32 0.48
CA ALA A 149 1.88 -15.81 1.55
C ALA A 149 2.39 -14.69 2.48
N PHE A 150 2.39 -13.43 2.04
CA PHE A 150 2.80 -12.28 2.85
C PHE A 150 1.68 -11.73 3.73
N ASP A 151 0.44 -12.02 3.38
CA ASP A 151 -0.72 -11.70 4.20
C ASP A 151 -0.88 -12.70 5.36
N THR A 152 -0.08 -13.76 5.39
CA THR A 152 0.03 -14.71 6.50
C THR A 152 1.01 -14.16 7.54
N ILE A 153 0.54 -13.29 8.41
CA ILE A 153 1.28 -12.96 9.63
C ILE A 153 1.37 -14.24 10.46
N ARG A 154 2.56 -14.63 10.90
CA ARG A 154 2.70 -15.67 11.94
C ARG A 154 1.90 -15.21 13.16
N VAL A 155 0.70 -15.73 13.26
CA VAL A 155 -0.17 -15.47 14.40
C VAL A 155 0.47 -16.22 15.58
N MET A 156 0.71 -15.54 16.69
CA MET A 156 0.98 -16.20 17.98
C MET A 156 -0.13 -17.22 18.24
N PRO A 157 0.15 -18.33 19.00
CA PRO A 157 -0.81 -19.41 19.18
C PRO A 157 -2.22 -18.89 19.44
N ALA A 158 -3.20 -19.54 18.82
CA ALA A 158 -4.60 -19.19 18.93
C ALA A 158 -4.98 -18.92 20.40
N VAL A 159 -5.65 -17.82 20.66
CA VAL A 159 -6.41 -17.68 21.91
C VAL A 159 -7.36 -18.85 21.94
N ALA A 160 -7.34 -19.65 23.02
CA ALA A 160 -8.28 -20.75 23.21
C ALA A 160 -9.69 -20.16 23.08
N LEU A 161 -10.37 -20.45 21.98
CA LEU A 161 -11.76 -20.05 21.79
C LEU A 161 -12.62 -20.98 22.63
N ASP A 162 -13.57 -20.42 23.36
CA ASP A 162 -14.57 -21.19 24.05
C ASP A 162 -15.36 -22.10 23.10
N ALA A 163 -16.00 -23.16 23.62
CA ALA A 163 -16.75 -24.12 22.81
C ALA A 163 -17.87 -23.49 21.95
N THR A 164 -18.24 -22.22 22.21
CA THR A 164 -19.23 -21.44 21.46
C THR A 164 -18.63 -20.63 20.30
N GLY A 165 -17.31 -20.63 20.18
CA GLY A 165 -16.57 -19.78 19.19
C GLY A 165 -16.60 -18.29 19.53
N PRO A 166 -15.92 -17.44 18.71
CA PRO A 166 -15.86 -16.00 18.98
C PRO A 166 -17.25 -15.36 18.83
N GLN A 167 -17.57 -14.43 19.74
CA GLN A 167 -18.82 -13.66 19.72
C GLN A 167 -18.58 -12.25 19.18
N SER A 168 -17.32 -11.77 19.22
CA SER A 168 -16.90 -10.44 18.77
C SER A 168 -15.51 -10.48 18.14
N LEU A 169 -15.10 -9.39 17.47
CA LEU A 169 -13.73 -9.26 16.97
C LEU A 169 -12.70 -9.21 18.11
N ALA A 170 -13.08 -8.72 19.28
CA ALA A 170 -12.22 -8.70 20.46
C ALA A 170 -11.83 -10.11 20.92
N ASP A 171 -12.74 -11.09 20.79
CA ASP A 171 -12.49 -12.48 21.17
C ASP A 171 -11.45 -13.17 20.29
N LEU A 172 -11.14 -12.58 19.13
CA LEU A 172 -10.02 -13.01 18.31
C LEU A 172 -8.65 -12.57 18.87
N GLY A 173 -8.60 -12.00 20.09
CA GLY A 173 -7.38 -11.46 20.69
C GLY A 173 -6.93 -10.14 20.07
N LEU A 174 -7.87 -9.36 19.53
CA LEU A 174 -7.67 -8.03 18.95
C LEU A 174 -8.69 -7.05 19.53
N PRO A 175 -8.58 -6.67 20.82
CA PRO A 175 -9.52 -5.74 21.44
C PRO A 175 -9.58 -4.39 20.73
N GLU A 176 -8.46 -3.98 20.11
CA GLU A 176 -8.36 -2.76 19.29
C GLU A 176 -9.12 -2.85 17.96
N ALA A 177 -9.58 -4.03 17.55
CA ALA A 177 -10.47 -4.18 16.39
C ALA A 177 -11.93 -3.80 16.71
N ALA A 178 -12.27 -3.64 18.00
CA ALA A 178 -13.53 -3.07 18.39
C ALA A 178 -13.64 -1.63 17.84
N GLY A 179 -14.71 -1.35 17.08
CA GLY A 179 -14.91 -0.04 16.45
C GLY A 179 -14.07 0.20 15.17
N LEU A 180 -13.26 -0.77 14.72
CA LEU A 180 -12.59 -0.69 13.41
C LEU A 180 -13.61 -0.79 12.27
N LEU A 181 -14.61 -1.63 12.43
CA LEU A 181 -15.65 -1.90 11.45
C LEU A 181 -17.02 -1.50 12.03
N PRO A 182 -17.99 -1.15 11.20
CA PRO A 182 -19.38 -1.06 11.62
C PRO A 182 -19.86 -2.36 12.29
N ASP A 183 -20.71 -2.26 13.31
CA ASP A 183 -21.16 -3.41 14.10
C ASP A 183 -21.77 -4.54 13.26
N GLU A 184 -22.54 -4.19 12.24
CA GLU A 184 -23.15 -5.13 11.30
C GLU A 184 -22.08 -5.93 10.52
N GLU A 185 -21.05 -5.25 10.05
CA GLU A 185 -19.94 -5.86 9.33
C GLU A 185 -19.11 -6.77 10.24
N ALA A 186 -18.84 -6.32 11.46
CA ALA A 186 -18.15 -7.12 12.48
C ALA A 186 -18.95 -8.39 12.81
N ALA A 187 -20.25 -8.27 13.04
CA ALA A 187 -21.14 -9.39 13.32
C ALA A 187 -21.18 -10.39 12.14
N ARG A 188 -21.20 -9.90 10.91
CA ARG A 188 -21.18 -10.73 9.70
C ARG A 188 -19.89 -11.55 9.59
N LEU A 189 -18.72 -10.94 9.79
CA LEU A 189 -17.44 -11.64 9.77
C LEU A 189 -17.33 -12.70 10.86
N ILE A 190 -17.78 -12.39 12.07
CA ILE A 190 -17.85 -13.36 13.19
C ILE A 190 -18.83 -14.50 12.86
N GLY A 191 -19.97 -14.19 12.25
CA GLY A 191 -20.90 -15.21 11.76
C GLY A 191 -20.25 -16.19 10.77
N TRP A 192 -19.44 -15.71 9.85
CA TRP A 192 -18.70 -16.58 8.91
C TRP A 192 -17.65 -17.44 9.62
N VAL A 193 -16.96 -16.92 10.65
CA VAL A 193 -16.03 -17.74 11.47
C VAL A 193 -16.80 -18.86 12.20
N ARG A 194 -17.93 -18.54 12.84
CA ARG A 194 -18.77 -19.52 13.58
C ARG A 194 -19.35 -20.60 12.65
N GLN A 195 -19.64 -20.26 11.41
CA GLN A 195 -20.12 -21.20 10.39
C GLN A 195 -18.98 -22.01 9.75
N GLY A 196 -17.71 -21.72 10.09
CA GLY A 196 -16.55 -22.36 9.47
C GLY A 196 -16.28 -21.93 8.01
N ALA A 197 -16.94 -20.87 7.54
CA ALA A 197 -16.74 -20.32 6.19
C ALA A 197 -15.39 -19.62 6.05
N ILE A 198 -14.88 -19.02 7.13
CA ILE A 198 -13.54 -18.43 7.20
C ILE A 198 -12.84 -18.90 8.47
N ASN A 199 -11.51 -19.00 8.41
CA ASN A 199 -10.69 -19.36 9.56
C ASN A 199 -10.50 -18.16 10.50
N ALA A 200 -10.64 -18.36 11.82
CA ALA A 200 -10.49 -17.32 12.83
C ALA A 200 -9.09 -16.68 12.81
N ASP A 201 -8.02 -17.49 12.63
CA ASP A 201 -6.65 -17.00 12.59
C ASP A 201 -6.37 -16.19 11.31
N ASP A 202 -6.99 -16.57 10.18
CA ASP A 202 -6.88 -15.80 8.95
C ASP A 202 -7.59 -14.45 9.08
N LEU A 203 -8.82 -14.43 9.60
CA LEU A 203 -9.53 -13.17 9.89
C LEU A 203 -8.71 -12.27 10.82
N ARG A 204 -8.17 -12.83 11.91
CA ARG A 204 -7.32 -12.12 12.85
C ARG A 204 -6.07 -11.53 12.18
N ALA A 205 -5.41 -12.29 11.29
CA ALA A 205 -4.26 -11.81 10.55
C ALA A 205 -4.60 -10.63 9.63
N LYS A 206 -5.74 -10.69 8.92
CA LYS A 206 -6.19 -9.62 8.02
C LYS A 206 -6.63 -8.35 8.77
N LEU A 207 -7.34 -8.51 9.88
CA LEU A 207 -7.69 -7.39 10.77
C LEU A 207 -6.43 -6.69 11.30
N ARG A 208 -5.40 -7.46 11.69
CA ARG A 208 -4.14 -6.89 12.17
C ARG A 208 -3.44 -6.05 11.10
N ILE A 209 -3.44 -6.50 9.84
CA ILE A 209 -2.89 -5.71 8.73
C ILE A 209 -3.59 -4.35 8.63
N VAL A 210 -4.93 -4.36 8.65
CA VAL A 210 -5.72 -3.12 8.52
C VAL A 210 -5.52 -2.20 9.72
N LEU A 211 -5.46 -2.74 10.94
CA LEU A 211 -5.16 -1.99 12.16
C LEU A 211 -3.77 -1.34 12.15
N GLU A 212 -2.74 -2.11 11.79
CA GLU A 212 -1.36 -1.59 11.69
C GLU A 212 -1.25 -0.48 10.65
N GLU A 213 -1.91 -0.65 9.49
CA GLU A 213 -1.94 0.38 8.47
C GLU A 213 -2.69 1.64 8.93
N ARG A 214 -3.82 1.49 9.61
CA ARG A 214 -4.61 2.62 10.12
C ARG A 214 -3.87 3.46 11.15
N ARG A 215 -3.00 2.83 11.95
CA ARG A 215 -2.12 3.54 12.90
C ARG A 215 -1.06 4.39 12.19
N SER A 216 -0.65 3.98 10.98
CA SER A 216 0.44 4.61 10.24
C SER A 216 -0.02 5.49 9.09
N TYR A 217 -1.20 5.25 8.54
CA TYR A 217 -1.71 5.87 7.33
C TYR A 217 -3.21 6.16 7.46
N ASP A 218 -3.55 7.43 7.56
CA ASP A 218 -4.94 7.89 7.50
C ASP A 218 -5.31 8.25 6.05
N PRO A 219 -6.29 7.55 5.44
CA PRO A 219 -6.73 7.84 4.07
C PRO A 219 -7.27 9.26 3.90
N ALA A 220 -8.01 9.79 4.88
CA ALA A 220 -8.57 11.14 4.79
C ALA A 220 -7.46 12.20 4.77
N SER A 221 -6.46 12.08 5.65
CA SER A 221 -5.29 12.97 5.65
C SER A 221 -4.46 12.82 4.37
N THR A 222 -4.36 11.61 3.82
CA THR A 222 -3.65 11.35 2.56
C THR A 222 -4.36 12.03 1.38
N ARG A 223 -5.69 11.94 1.33
CA ARG A 223 -6.52 12.63 0.35
C ARG A 223 -6.35 14.14 0.42
N ALA A 224 -6.51 14.71 1.62
CA ALA A 224 -6.35 16.14 1.83
C ALA A 224 -4.96 16.65 1.43
N ALA A 225 -3.90 15.87 1.72
CA ALA A 225 -2.55 16.21 1.32
C ALA A 225 -2.37 16.22 -0.21
N LEU A 226 -2.98 15.29 -0.94
CA LEU A 226 -2.96 15.28 -2.41
C LEU A 226 -3.79 16.42 -3.01
N GLU A 227 -4.98 16.70 -2.48
CA GLU A 227 -5.82 17.80 -2.91
C GLU A 227 -5.11 19.15 -2.75
N GLN A 228 -4.30 19.29 -1.70
CA GLN A 228 -3.52 20.51 -1.46
C GLN A 228 -2.24 20.57 -2.32
N ALA A 229 -1.48 19.46 -2.39
CA ALA A 229 -0.13 19.48 -2.98
C ALA A 229 -0.11 19.21 -4.50
N ALA A 230 -1.12 18.55 -5.04
CA ALA A 230 -1.19 18.15 -6.44
C ALA A 230 -2.62 18.18 -7.02
N PRO A 231 -3.40 19.28 -6.86
CA PRO A 231 -4.82 19.30 -7.21
C PRO A 231 -5.11 18.98 -8.69
N SER A 232 -4.25 19.42 -9.61
CA SER A 232 -4.40 19.16 -11.04
C SER A 232 -3.74 17.84 -11.50
N ARG A 233 -3.05 17.13 -10.59
CA ARG A 233 -2.30 15.91 -10.87
C ARG A 233 -2.78 14.70 -10.06
N ALA A 234 -3.93 14.82 -9.36
CA ALA A 234 -4.50 13.77 -8.53
C ALA A 234 -5.88 13.37 -9.05
N LEU A 235 -6.11 12.07 -9.15
CA LEU A 235 -7.39 11.43 -9.44
C LEU A 235 -7.78 10.56 -8.24
N PHE A 236 -9.03 10.71 -7.77
CA PHE A 236 -9.55 9.97 -6.61
C PHE A 236 -10.67 9.03 -7.08
N LEU A 237 -10.55 7.74 -6.76
CA LEU A 237 -11.47 6.71 -7.22
C LEU A 237 -11.91 5.81 -6.07
N ASP A 238 -13.22 5.73 -5.87
CA ASP A 238 -13.84 4.77 -4.95
C ASP A 238 -13.98 3.42 -5.66
N THR A 239 -13.26 2.43 -5.17
CA THR A 239 -13.23 1.08 -5.74
C THR A 239 -14.38 0.19 -5.24
N VAL A 240 -15.33 0.73 -4.50
CA VAL A 240 -16.60 0.07 -4.16
C VAL A 240 -17.70 0.57 -5.10
N ALA A 241 -17.72 1.88 -5.35
CA ALA A 241 -18.68 2.49 -6.26
C ALA A 241 -18.40 2.12 -7.74
N LEU A 242 -17.13 1.90 -8.09
CA LEU A 242 -16.69 1.57 -9.46
C LEU A 242 -16.16 0.15 -9.53
N SER A 243 -16.51 -0.56 -10.58
CA SER A 243 -15.89 -1.85 -10.91
C SER A 243 -14.42 -1.67 -11.31
N PRO A 244 -13.60 -2.74 -11.24
CA PRO A 244 -12.19 -2.65 -11.65
C PRO A 244 -11.99 -2.14 -13.10
N SER A 245 -12.88 -2.53 -14.02
CA SER A 245 -12.85 -2.06 -15.41
C SER A 245 -13.14 -0.57 -15.52
N GLU A 246 -14.16 -0.07 -14.81
CA GLU A 246 -14.50 1.36 -14.78
C GLU A 246 -13.38 2.20 -14.17
N VAL A 247 -12.77 1.73 -13.07
CA VAL A 247 -11.61 2.37 -12.46
C VAL A 247 -10.46 2.49 -13.46
N SER A 248 -10.14 1.40 -14.17
CA SER A 248 -9.04 1.37 -15.13
C SER A 248 -9.32 2.23 -16.35
N THR A 249 -10.57 2.24 -16.83
CA THR A 249 -11.01 3.14 -17.93
C THR A 249 -10.91 4.60 -17.53
N ALA A 250 -11.32 4.95 -16.31
CA ALA A 250 -11.21 6.32 -15.80
C ALA A 250 -9.73 6.75 -15.70
N ILE A 251 -8.85 5.88 -15.23
CA ILE A 251 -7.40 6.15 -15.18
C ILE A 251 -6.84 6.36 -16.59
N ALA A 252 -7.12 5.44 -17.52
CA ALA A 252 -6.61 5.53 -18.88
C ALA A 252 -7.07 6.82 -19.58
N GLY A 253 -8.36 7.17 -19.48
CA GLY A 253 -8.90 8.42 -20.02
C GLY A 253 -8.26 9.66 -19.40
N TRP A 254 -8.09 9.67 -18.08
CA TRP A 254 -7.46 10.79 -17.39
C TRP A 254 -5.96 10.96 -17.72
N LEU A 255 -5.26 9.88 -18.05
CA LEU A 255 -3.85 9.94 -18.47
C LEU A 255 -3.67 10.49 -19.87
N GLN A 256 -4.69 10.43 -20.72
CA GLN A 256 -4.69 10.95 -22.09
C GLN A 256 -5.14 12.42 -22.18
N ALA A 257 -5.82 12.92 -21.15
CA ALA A 257 -6.25 14.31 -21.04
C ALA A 257 -5.09 15.22 -20.55
#